data_6c937e4732d94393795e944e3cfdcc58
#
_entry.id   6c937e4732d94393795e944e3cfdcc58
#
_cell.length_a   1.000
_cell.length_b   1.000
_cell.length_c   1.000
_cell.angle_alpha   90.00
_cell.angle_beta   90.00
_cell.angle_gamma   90.00
#
_symmetry.space_group_name_H-M   'P 1'
#
loop_
_entity.id
_entity.type
_entity.pdbx_description
1 polymer ?
#
loop_
_entity_poly.entity_id
_entity_poly.type
_entity_poly.pdbx_seq_one_letter_code
_entity_poly.pdbx_strand_id
1 'polypeptide(L)'
;MNKQELIKKLEERRTITGNFQGYVVWWKDVKEIFEQLGEPQPVKVPQFVADWIRKCKMFKHFAVSLSFALQPIVWEENGLSHECIEWLMDANNQELFALAWLNGYEVEKEKRYFVKIKRNIKENMLVYGELLKRYFFTKSFSLDDVIYSHTRKELE
;
A
#
# COMPACT_ATOMS: atom_id res chain seq x y z
N MET A 1 -17.28 -6.85 -9.82
CA MET A 1 -18.70 -7.26 -9.76
C MET A 1 -19.29 -6.76 -8.45
N ASN A 2 -20.43 -6.07 -8.51
CA ASN A 2 -21.10 -5.56 -7.30
C ASN A 2 -22.14 -6.59 -6.77
N LYS A 3 -22.71 -6.33 -5.57
CA LYS A 3 -23.67 -7.24 -4.92
C LYS A 3 -24.91 -7.52 -5.78
N GLN A 4 -25.41 -6.54 -6.52
CA GLN A 4 -26.60 -6.70 -7.37
C GLN A 4 -26.32 -7.57 -8.58
N GLU A 5 -25.17 -7.40 -9.21
CA GLU A 5 -24.71 -8.25 -10.31
C GLU A 5 -24.48 -9.70 -9.85
N LEU A 6 -23.99 -9.89 -8.62
CA LEU A 6 -23.83 -11.21 -8.01
C LEU A 6 -25.18 -11.89 -7.87
N ILE A 7 -26.16 -11.20 -7.26
CA ILE A 7 -27.51 -11.72 -7.06
C ILE A 7 -28.13 -12.12 -8.40
N LYS A 8 -28.05 -11.22 -9.41
CA LYS A 8 -28.58 -11.48 -10.74
C LYS A 8 -27.98 -12.73 -11.39
N LYS A 9 -26.66 -12.91 -11.33
CA LYS A 9 -25.97 -14.08 -11.86
C LYS A 9 -26.37 -15.38 -11.15
N LEU A 10 -26.58 -15.34 -9.84
CA LEU A 10 -27.08 -16.48 -9.08
C LEU A 10 -28.54 -16.82 -9.45
N GLU A 11 -29.38 -15.81 -9.66
CA GLU A 11 -30.75 -15.98 -10.10
C GLU A 11 -30.86 -16.56 -11.51
N GLU A 12 -30.00 -16.15 -12.43
CA GLU A 12 -29.94 -16.66 -13.80
C GLU A 12 -29.54 -18.14 -13.87
N ARG A 13 -28.75 -18.63 -12.89
CA ARG A 13 -28.29 -20.03 -12.83
C ARG A 13 -29.10 -20.92 -11.89
N ARG A 14 -30.21 -20.40 -11.32
CA ARG A 14 -31.09 -21.19 -10.47
C ARG A 14 -31.85 -22.23 -11.29
N THR A 15 -32.03 -23.44 -10.75
CA THR A 15 -32.82 -24.50 -11.33
C THR A 15 -33.85 -24.97 -10.32
N ILE A 16 -35.00 -25.45 -10.83
CA ILE A 16 -36.04 -26.08 -10.02
C ILE A 16 -35.82 -27.58 -10.14
N THR A 17 -35.55 -28.26 -9.04
CA THR A 17 -35.39 -29.73 -9.01
C THR A 17 -36.54 -30.41 -8.29
N GLY A 18 -37.34 -31.15 -9.05
CA GLY A 18 -38.39 -32.03 -8.51
C GLY A 18 -39.51 -31.29 -7.75
N ASN A 19 -40.06 -31.97 -6.71
CA ASN A 19 -41.14 -31.43 -5.86
C ASN A 19 -40.67 -30.49 -4.75
N PHE A 20 -39.47 -29.96 -4.86
CA PHE A 20 -38.90 -29.05 -3.84
C PHE A 20 -39.44 -27.64 -4.05
N GLN A 21 -40.07 -27.05 -3.04
CA GLN A 21 -40.43 -25.64 -3.03
C GLN A 21 -39.17 -24.80 -2.74
N GLY A 22 -38.32 -24.66 -3.74
CA GLY A 22 -37.07 -23.88 -3.59
C GLY A 22 -36.27 -23.82 -4.88
N TYR A 23 -35.23 -23.01 -4.84
CA TYR A 23 -34.28 -22.91 -5.94
C TYR A 23 -32.97 -23.56 -5.53
N VAL A 24 -32.36 -24.30 -6.45
CA VAL A 24 -31.06 -24.95 -6.29
C VAL A 24 -30.08 -24.30 -7.27
N VAL A 25 -28.90 -23.96 -6.79
CA VAL A 25 -27.77 -23.54 -7.61
C VAL A 25 -26.63 -24.52 -7.39
N TRP A 26 -26.02 -24.97 -8.46
CA TRP A 26 -24.91 -25.91 -8.35
C TRP A 26 -23.69 -25.21 -7.69
N TRP A 27 -23.05 -25.90 -6.75
CA TRP A 27 -21.88 -25.39 -6.04
C TRP A 27 -20.76 -24.91 -6.98
N LYS A 28 -20.57 -25.59 -8.12
CA LYS A 28 -19.63 -25.19 -9.16
C LYS A 28 -19.94 -23.79 -9.70
N ASP A 29 -21.22 -23.50 -9.97
CA ASP A 29 -21.65 -22.19 -10.50
C ASP A 29 -21.51 -21.09 -9.44
N VAL A 30 -21.83 -21.43 -8.21
CA VAL A 30 -21.61 -20.51 -7.06
C VAL A 30 -20.14 -20.16 -6.96
N LYS A 31 -19.26 -21.14 -6.95
CA LYS A 31 -17.80 -20.93 -6.85
C LYS A 31 -17.27 -20.08 -7.99
N GLU A 32 -17.64 -20.38 -9.24
CA GLU A 32 -17.23 -19.61 -10.43
C GLU A 32 -17.67 -18.13 -10.36
N ILE A 33 -18.89 -17.88 -9.84
CA ILE A 33 -19.41 -16.53 -9.66
C ILE A 33 -18.68 -15.80 -8.53
N PHE A 34 -18.36 -16.48 -7.43
CA PHE A 34 -17.62 -15.91 -6.33
C PHE A 34 -16.14 -15.60 -6.71
N GLU A 35 -15.52 -16.44 -7.54
CA GLU A 35 -14.16 -16.18 -8.07
C GLU A 35 -14.11 -14.92 -8.96
N GLN A 36 -15.24 -14.48 -9.52
CA GLN A 36 -15.38 -13.21 -10.25
C GLN A 36 -15.60 -12.00 -9.34
N LEU A 37 -15.90 -12.20 -8.06
CA LEU A 37 -15.84 -11.14 -7.05
C LEU A 37 -14.34 -10.86 -6.81
N GLY A 38 -13.83 -9.82 -7.41
CA GLY A 38 -12.47 -9.38 -7.11
C GLY A 38 -12.34 -9.16 -5.60
N GLU A 39 -11.34 -9.77 -4.99
CA GLU A 39 -10.96 -9.40 -3.62
C GLU A 39 -10.67 -7.90 -3.59
N PRO A 40 -11.07 -7.16 -2.53
CA PRO A 40 -10.69 -5.78 -2.38
C PRO A 40 -9.17 -5.69 -2.50
N GLN A 41 -8.69 -5.03 -3.56
CA GLN A 41 -7.24 -4.89 -3.74
C GLN A 41 -6.69 -4.07 -2.57
N PRO A 42 -5.58 -4.50 -1.95
CA PRO A 42 -4.97 -3.74 -0.89
C PRO A 42 -4.57 -2.36 -1.41
N VAL A 43 -4.90 -1.35 -0.62
CA VAL A 43 -4.57 0.03 -0.96
C VAL A 43 -3.08 0.26 -0.78
N LYS A 44 -2.43 0.97 -1.69
CA LYS A 44 -1.03 1.36 -1.55
C LYS A 44 -0.93 2.65 -0.73
N VAL A 45 -0.09 2.61 0.30
CA VAL A 45 0.16 3.76 1.17
C VAL A 45 1.67 3.94 1.40
N PRO A 46 2.14 5.18 1.62
CA PRO A 46 3.52 5.44 2.01
C PRO A 46 3.91 4.72 3.31
N GLN A 47 5.20 4.47 3.51
CA GLN A 47 5.72 3.78 4.69
C GLN A 47 5.31 4.47 6.00
N PHE A 48 5.40 5.81 6.07
CA PHE A 48 5.04 6.57 7.27
C PHE A 48 3.55 6.45 7.63
N VAL A 49 2.66 6.32 6.64
CA VAL A 49 1.22 6.06 6.86
C VAL A 49 1.00 4.63 7.38
N ALA A 50 1.69 3.66 6.79
CA ALA A 50 1.66 2.27 7.24
C ALA A 50 2.11 2.12 8.70
N ASP A 51 3.16 2.84 9.09
CA ASP A 51 3.66 2.87 10.46
C ASP A 51 2.65 3.49 11.42
N TRP A 52 1.97 4.57 11.00
CA TRP A 52 0.89 5.18 11.79
C TRP A 52 -0.30 4.24 11.97
N ILE A 53 -0.78 3.59 10.91
CA ILE A 53 -1.85 2.59 10.99
C ILE A 53 -1.46 1.47 11.95
N ARG A 54 -0.23 0.96 11.85
CA ARG A 54 0.29 -0.10 12.72
C ARG A 54 0.32 0.35 14.18
N LYS A 55 0.85 1.54 14.44
CA LYS A 55 0.91 2.14 15.79
C LYS A 55 -0.50 2.23 16.39
N CYS A 56 -1.46 2.79 15.67
CA CYS A 56 -2.84 2.87 16.12
C CYS A 56 -3.48 1.50 16.38
N LYS A 57 -3.26 0.53 15.52
CA LYS A 57 -3.82 -0.84 15.67
C LYS A 57 -3.18 -1.61 16.83
N MET A 58 -1.94 -1.34 17.20
CA MET A 58 -1.30 -1.94 18.38
C MET A 58 -1.94 -1.50 19.71
N PHE A 59 -2.51 -0.30 19.76
CA PHE A 59 -3.21 0.22 20.94
C PHE A 59 -4.68 -0.21 21.02
N LYS A 60 -5.05 -1.35 20.46
CA LYS A 60 -6.43 -1.88 20.47
C LYS A 60 -7.10 -1.90 21.85
N HIS A 61 -6.32 -2.00 22.91
CA HIS A 61 -6.84 -1.98 24.29
C HIS A 61 -7.34 -0.61 24.74
N PHE A 62 -7.01 0.47 24.03
CA PHE A 62 -7.41 1.84 24.31
C PHE A 62 -8.48 2.36 23.33
N ALA A 63 -9.21 1.47 22.68
CA ALA A 63 -10.30 1.83 21.75
C ALA A 63 -9.91 2.86 20.68
N VAL A 64 -8.70 2.74 20.13
CA VAL A 64 -8.26 3.63 19.05
C VAL A 64 -9.11 3.33 17.82
N SER A 65 -10.03 4.25 17.55
CA SER A 65 -10.93 4.22 16.40
C SER A 65 -10.27 4.86 15.19
N LEU A 66 -10.81 4.59 14.01
CA LEU A 66 -10.42 5.28 12.78
C LEU A 66 -10.57 6.81 12.92
N SER A 67 -11.65 7.26 13.56
CA SER A 67 -11.88 8.70 13.79
C SER A 67 -10.83 9.33 14.71
N PHE A 68 -10.34 8.60 15.70
CA PHE A 68 -9.25 9.04 16.56
C PHE A 68 -7.94 9.16 15.77
N ALA A 69 -7.63 8.15 14.95
CA ALA A 69 -6.43 8.11 14.13
C ALA A 69 -6.36 9.24 13.08
N LEU A 70 -7.49 9.90 12.77
CA LEU A 70 -7.61 11.00 11.83
C LEU A 70 -7.74 12.39 12.50
N GLN A 71 -7.49 12.50 13.81
CA GLN A 71 -7.55 13.79 14.50
C GLN A 71 -6.18 14.50 14.49
N PRO A 72 -6.11 15.76 14.04
CA PRO A 72 -4.85 16.53 13.99
C PRO A 72 -4.12 16.61 15.32
N ILE A 73 -4.83 16.82 16.42
CA ILE A 73 -4.23 16.89 17.76
C ILE A 73 -3.53 15.58 18.13
N VAL A 74 -4.08 14.45 17.69
CA VAL A 74 -3.49 13.12 17.95
C VAL A 74 -2.19 12.94 17.14
N TRP A 75 -2.10 13.49 15.94
CA TRP A 75 -0.90 13.43 15.12
C TRP A 75 0.25 14.20 15.76
N GLU A 76 -0.03 15.42 16.25
CA GLU A 76 0.96 16.28 16.95
C GLU A 76 1.45 15.62 18.24
N GLU A 77 0.54 15.17 19.10
CA GLU A 77 0.87 14.51 20.37
C GLU A 77 1.67 13.22 20.19
N ASN A 78 1.46 12.52 19.07
CA ASN A 78 2.20 11.29 18.76
C ASN A 78 3.49 11.53 17.97
N GLY A 79 3.83 12.77 17.68
CA GLY A 79 5.07 13.16 16.99
C GLY A 79 5.16 12.62 15.57
N LEU A 80 4.04 12.66 14.82
CA LEU A 80 4.06 12.30 13.41
C LEU A 80 4.97 13.25 12.64
N SER A 81 5.66 12.74 11.62
CA SER A 81 6.46 13.58 10.75
C SER A 81 5.58 14.58 9.99
N HIS A 82 6.15 15.73 9.66
CA HIS A 82 5.45 16.76 8.87
C HIS A 82 4.88 16.19 7.57
N GLU A 83 5.64 15.35 6.88
CA GLU A 83 5.24 14.64 5.67
C GLU A 83 4.00 13.75 5.87
N CYS A 84 3.92 13.06 7.03
CA CYS A 84 2.75 12.25 7.38
C CYS A 84 1.52 13.13 7.66
N ILE A 85 1.71 14.23 8.38
CA ILE A 85 0.64 15.19 8.68
C ILE A 85 0.10 15.83 7.40
N GLU A 86 0.97 16.32 6.52
CA GLU A 86 0.57 16.89 5.23
C GLU A 86 -0.22 15.87 4.39
N TRP A 87 0.24 14.62 4.36
CA TRP A 87 -0.47 13.55 3.64
C TRP A 87 -1.86 13.31 4.23
N LEU A 88 -1.99 13.28 5.56
CA LEU A 88 -3.27 13.06 6.25
C LEU A 88 -4.22 14.27 6.19
N MET A 89 -3.73 15.46 5.87
CA MET A 89 -4.56 16.65 5.68
C MET A 89 -5.33 16.65 4.37
N ASP A 90 -4.91 15.88 3.38
CA ASP A 90 -5.61 15.75 2.10
C ASP A 90 -6.82 14.82 2.23
N ALA A 91 -8.01 15.27 1.79
CA ALA A 91 -9.26 14.52 1.90
C ALA A 91 -9.23 13.19 1.15
N ASN A 92 -8.63 13.15 -0.05
CA ASN A 92 -8.53 11.92 -0.83
C ASN A 92 -7.61 10.91 -0.12
N ASN A 93 -6.55 11.39 0.52
CA ASN A 93 -5.66 10.55 1.29
C ASN A 93 -6.32 10.02 2.58
N GLN A 94 -7.23 10.78 3.19
CA GLN A 94 -8.03 10.28 4.32
C GLN A 94 -8.96 9.13 3.89
N GLU A 95 -9.53 9.19 2.69
CA GLU A 95 -10.29 8.07 2.13
C GLU A 95 -9.40 6.85 1.90
N LEU A 96 -8.20 7.04 1.33
CA LEU A 96 -7.21 5.96 1.17
C LEU A 96 -6.79 5.39 2.52
N PHE A 97 -6.59 6.22 3.54
CA PHE A 97 -6.30 5.79 4.90
C PHE A 97 -7.41 4.92 5.47
N ALA A 98 -8.67 5.35 5.31
CA ALA A 98 -9.83 4.59 5.77
C ALA A 98 -9.94 3.23 5.07
N LEU A 99 -9.73 3.18 3.75
CA LEU A 99 -9.71 1.94 2.98
C LEU A 99 -8.56 1.02 3.44
N ALA A 100 -7.36 1.58 3.63
CA ALA A 100 -6.20 0.84 4.14
C ALA A 100 -6.45 0.29 5.57
N TRP A 101 -7.13 1.04 6.39
CA TRP A 101 -7.52 0.63 7.73
C TRP A 101 -8.47 -0.57 7.74
N LEU A 102 -9.47 -0.57 6.85
CA LEU A 102 -10.52 -1.60 6.78
C LEU A 102 -10.08 -2.85 6.01
N ASN A 103 -9.48 -2.66 4.84
CA ASN A 103 -9.22 -3.74 3.88
C ASN A 103 -7.77 -4.24 3.90
N GLY A 104 -6.89 -3.59 4.66
CA GLY A 104 -5.45 -3.83 4.59
C GLY A 104 -4.76 -2.96 3.54
N TYR A 105 -3.44 -2.98 3.56
CA TYR A 105 -2.63 -2.13 2.68
C TYR A 105 -1.33 -2.82 2.26
N GLU A 106 -0.79 -2.35 1.15
CA GLU A 106 0.59 -2.58 0.73
C GLU A 106 1.39 -1.29 0.92
N VAL A 107 2.64 -1.41 1.32
CA VAL A 107 3.53 -0.25 1.40
C VAL A 107 4.05 0.08 0.01
N GLU A 108 3.97 1.34 -0.39
CA GLU A 108 4.58 1.82 -1.61
C GLU A 108 6.09 1.61 -1.56
N LYS A 109 6.63 0.94 -2.58
CA LYS A 109 8.08 0.82 -2.71
C LYS A 109 8.64 2.19 -3.07
N GLU A 110 9.54 2.72 -2.23
CA GLU A 110 10.26 3.96 -2.55
C GLU A 110 10.96 3.83 -3.91
N LYS A 111 10.72 4.80 -4.78
CA LYS A 111 11.41 4.87 -6.05
C LYS A 111 12.88 5.14 -5.80
N ARG A 112 13.74 4.25 -6.25
CA ARG A 112 15.18 4.42 -6.17
C ARG A 112 15.75 4.75 -7.54
N TYR A 113 16.73 5.63 -7.57
CA TYR A 113 17.29 6.21 -8.78
C TYR A 113 18.77 5.93 -8.87
N PHE A 114 19.24 5.67 -10.08
CA PHE A 114 20.67 5.66 -10.39
C PHE A 114 21.06 7.06 -10.87
N VAL A 115 22.00 7.68 -10.18
CA VAL A 115 22.48 9.03 -10.53
C VAL A 115 23.77 8.92 -11.33
N LYS A 116 23.73 9.45 -12.57
CA LYS A 116 24.88 9.46 -13.46
C LYS A 116 25.18 10.88 -13.95
N ILE A 117 26.47 11.24 -14.01
CA ILE A 117 26.91 12.48 -14.67
C ILE A 117 26.85 12.29 -16.19
N LYS A 118 26.20 13.20 -16.90
CA LYS A 118 26.10 13.22 -18.39
C LYS A 118 27.37 13.67 -19.08
N ARG A 119 28.52 13.25 -18.66
CA ARG A 119 29.81 13.61 -19.32
C ARG A 119 30.55 12.32 -19.64
N ASN A 120 31.48 12.41 -20.60
CA ASN A 120 32.33 11.30 -21.01
C ASN A 120 33.45 11.02 -19.98
N ILE A 121 33.04 10.81 -18.72
CA ILE A 121 33.91 10.56 -17.58
C ILE A 121 33.79 9.06 -17.26
N LYS A 122 34.93 8.40 -17.05
CA LYS A 122 34.97 6.95 -16.77
C LYS A 122 34.25 6.56 -15.46
N GLU A 123 34.26 7.48 -14.48
CA GLU A 123 33.62 7.30 -13.18
C GLU A 123 32.45 8.27 -13.07
N ASN A 124 31.26 7.84 -13.47
CA ASN A 124 30.10 8.70 -13.63
C ASN A 124 28.87 8.26 -12.83
N MET A 125 28.96 7.19 -12.07
CA MET A 125 27.86 6.68 -11.26
C MET A 125 28.08 7.07 -9.79
N LEU A 126 27.09 7.76 -9.21
CA LEU A 126 27.08 8.11 -7.80
C LEU A 126 26.74 6.87 -6.96
N VAL A 127 27.55 6.62 -5.95
CA VAL A 127 27.35 5.52 -5.00
C VAL A 127 27.59 6.01 -3.57
N TYR A 128 26.93 5.36 -2.63
CA TYR A 128 27.19 5.55 -1.22
C TYR A 128 28.02 4.38 -0.68
N GLY A 129 29.22 4.63 -0.17
CA GLY A 129 30.07 3.63 0.46
C GLY A 129 29.68 3.42 1.91
N GLU A 130 29.21 2.23 2.27
CA GLU A 130 28.78 1.92 3.64
C GLU A 130 29.91 1.99 4.66
N LEU A 131 31.10 1.56 4.29
CA LEU A 131 32.31 1.64 5.13
C LEU A 131 32.84 3.06 5.25
N LEU A 132 32.80 3.83 4.16
CA LEU A 132 33.33 5.19 4.09
C LEU A 132 32.34 6.25 4.61
N LYS A 133 31.07 5.89 4.78
CA LYS A 133 29.95 6.78 5.17
C LYS A 133 29.87 8.06 4.33
N ARG A 134 30.16 7.97 3.03
CA ARG A 134 30.13 9.10 2.10
C ARG A 134 29.76 8.71 0.69
N TYR A 135 29.29 9.69 -0.09
CA TYR A 135 29.06 9.56 -1.52
C TYR A 135 30.34 9.76 -2.31
N PHE A 136 30.50 8.99 -3.39
CA PHE A 136 31.58 9.18 -4.37
C PHE A 136 31.14 8.65 -5.75
N PHE A 137 31.91 8.98 -6.79
CA PHE A 137 31.65 8.50 -8.13
C PHE A 137 32.55 7.31 -8.48
N THR A 138 31.99 6.32 -9.14
CA THR A 138 32.72 5.12 -9.58
C THR A 138 32.27 4.67 -10.98
N LYS A 139 32.99 3.72 -11.54
CA LYS A 139 32.54 2.99 -12.74
C LYS A 139 31.31 2.18 -12.38
N SER A 140 30.39 2.03 -13.36
CA SER A 140 29.15 1.30 -13.12
C SER A 140 29.42 -0.13 -12.65
N PHE A 141 28.80 -0.51 -11.54
CA PHE A 141 28.73 -1.88 -11.00
C PHE A 141 30.08 -2.58 -10.76
N SER A 142 31.11 -1.83 -10.38
CA SER A 142 32.46 -2.35 -10.20
C SER A 142 32.90 -2.57 -8.77
N LEU A 143 32.09 -2.20 -7.79
CA LEU A 143 32.41 -2.30 -6.37
C LEU A 143 31.33 -3.12 -5.65
N ASP A 144 31.78 -3.94 -4.72
CA ASP A 144 30.92 -4.66 -3.81
C ASP A 144 30.48 -3.75 -2.64
N ASP A 145 30.33 -3.72 -1.59
CA ASP A 145 30.06 -2.89 -0.41
C ASP A 145 29.63 -1.42 -0.67
N VAL A 146 28.89 -1.17 -1.77
CA VAL A 146 28.37 0.17 -2.07
C VAL A 146 26.90 0.12 -2.54
N ILE A 147 26.15 1.18 -2.20
CA ILE A 147 24.76 1.36 -2.63
C ILE A 147 24.75 2.19 -3.91
N TYR A 148 24.25 1.61 -4.99
CA TYR A 148 24.15 2.24 -6.32
C TYR A 148 22.86 3.00 -6.56
N SER A 149 21.78 2.63 -5.89
CA SER A 149 20.46 3.23 -6.08
C SER A 149 20.07 4.03 -4.85
N HIS A 150 19.58 5.24 -5.07
CA HIS A 150 19.27 6.22 -4.04
C HIS A 150 17.82 6.66 -4.12
N THR A 151 17.20 6.92 -2.99
CA THR A 151 15.91 7.59 -2.93
C THR A 151 16.10 9.08 -3.20
N ARG A 152 15.03 9.80 -3.55
CA ARG A 152 15.10 11.24 -3.75
C ARG A 152 15.56 11.97 -2.48
N LYS A 153 15.09 11.51 -1.32
CA LYS A 153 15.41 12.07 0.00
C LYS A 153 16.89 11.88 0.39
N GLU A 154 17.53 10.80 -0.05
CA GLU A 154 18.97 10.57 0.15
C GLU A 154 19.84 11.46 -0.75
N LEU A 155 19.26 12.08 -1.78
CA LEU A 155 19.97 12.92 -2.76
C LEU A 155 19.78 14.43 -2.52
N GLU A 156 18.85 14.83 -1.69
CA GLU A 156 18.58 16.21 -1.25
C GLU A 156 19.35 16.55 0.02
#